data_d29b09c38ad914b155166b98de50cd6d
#
_entry.id   d29b09c38ad914b155166b98de50cd6d
#
_cell.length_a   1.000
_cell.length_b   1.000
_cell.length_c   1.000
_cell.angle_alpha   90.00
_cell.angle_beta   90.00
_cell.angle_gamma   90.00
#
_symmetry.space_group_name_H-M   'P 1'
#
loop_
_entity.id
_entity.type
_entity.pdbx_description
1 polymer ?
#
loop_
_entity_poly.entity_id
_entity_poly.type
_entity_poly.pdbx_seq_one_letter_code
_entity_poly.pdbx_strand_id
1 'polypeptide(L)'
;MKFACYTLGCKVNQYETQAMEQLLMQSGHTLGSFDEICDGYIINTCTVTAVSDKKSRNAIRRVRKLNPNAVVGVCGCYAQSSPDEIRKLDVDVLIGTDGREAFVRHMIGAAQTRQKWDCVDDAGGPRTFEILPAGGLAARTRALLKVEDGCNNFCTYCIIPYARGRVRSMPLNAAVEQAKALAAEGYREIVINGIEISSWGWEWKNGSRLRQLLTRGSKIFQGAVRHDDRNARLQPQLAD
;
A
#
# COMPACT_ATOMS: atom_id res chain seq x y z
N MET A 1 -5.91 -19.87 9.82
CA MET A 1 -5.45 -20.08 8.43
C MET A 1 -4.10 -19.40 8.26
N LYS A 2 -3.28 -19.91 7.33
CA LYS A 2 -1.95 -19.38 7.01
C LYS A 2 -2.01 -18.60 5.69
N PHE A 3 -1.54 -17.35 5.70
CA PHE A 3 -1.48 -16.51 4.50
C PHE A 3 -0.04 -16.13 4.18
N ALA A 4 0.24 -15.90 2.91
CA ALA A 4 1.52 -15.35 2.47
C ALA A 4 1.33 -14.13 1.58
N CYS A 5 2.20 -13.14 1.71
CA CYS A 5 2.14 -11.90 0.96
C CYS A 5 3.36 -11.77 0.03
N TYR A 6 3.13 -11.25 -1.17
CA TYR A 6 4.17 -10.92 -2.13
C TYR A 6 3.99 -9.49 -2.64
N THR A 7 5.03 -8.68 -2.49
CA THR A 7 4.98 -7.27 -2.85
C THR A 7 5.87 -6.97 -4.04
N LEU A 8 5.29 -6.36 -5.04
CA LEU A 8 6.00 -5.73 -6.15
C LEU A 8 5.81 -4.22 -6.06
N GLY A 9 6.84 -3.45 -6.43
CA GLY A 9 6.73 -2.01 -6.60
C GLY A 9 7.46 -1.16 -5.56
N CYS A 10 6.83 -0.06 -5.16
CA CYS A 10 7.42 1.02 -4.36
C CYS A 10 7.22 0.81 -2.85
N LYS A 11 7.71 1.77 -2.05
CA LYS A 11 7.53 1.76 -0.59
C LYS A 11 6.07 1.90 -0.16
N VAL A 12 5.22 2.55 -0.97
CA VAL A 12 3.78 2.61 -0.73
C VAL A 12 3.17 1.21 -0.78
N ASN A 13 3.51 0.41 -1.81
CA ASN A 13 3.06 -0.99 -1.87
C ASN A 13 3.60 -1.81 -0.69
N GLN A 14 4.85 -1.57 -0.26
CA GLN A 14 5.41 -2.26 0.90
C GLN A 14 4.65 -1.92 2.19
N TYR A 15 4.33 -0.64 2.42
CA TYR A 15 3.50 -0.22 3.55
C TYR A 15 2.12 -0.88 3.51
N GLU A 16 1.46 -0.85 2.34
CA GLU A 16 0.13 -1.45 2.17
C GLU A 16 0.15 -2.97 2.45
N THR A 17 1.21 -3.66 2.01
CA THR A 17 1.35 -5.09 2.31
C THR A 17 1.57 -5.35 3.80
N GLN A 18 2.43 -4.57 4.46
CA GLN A 18 2.64 -4.68 5.90
C GLN A 18 1.36 -4.44 6.69
N ALA A 19 0.54 -3.47 6.26
CA ALA A 19 -0.76 -3.23 6.87
C ALA A 19 -1.72 -4.41 6.68
N MET A 20 -1.77 -5.02 5.49
CA MET A 20 -2.58 -6.21 5.25
C MET A 20 -2.10 -7.41 6.07
N GLU A 21 -0.80 -7.59 6.24
CA GLU A 21 -0.20 -8.60 7.13
C GLU A 21 -0.65 -8.41 8.58
N GLN A 22 -0.63 -7.16 9.09
CA GLN A 22 -1.13 -6.86 10.42
C GLN A 22 -2.63 -7.15 10.56
N LEU A 23 -3.45 -6.75 9.60
CA LEU A 23 -4.89 -7.02 9.61
C LEU A 23 -5.18 -8.53 9.64
N LEU A 24 -4.41 -9.34 8.91
CA LEU A 24 -4.52 -10.80 8.96
C LEU A 24 -4.17 -11.33 10.36
N MET A 25 -3.07 -10.87 10.95
CA MET A 25 -2.66 -11.28 12.31
C MET A 25 -3.68 -10.88 13.37
N GLN A 26 -4.20 -9.65 13.30
CA GLN A 26 -5.25 -9.15 14.20
C GLN A 26 -6.55 -9.96 14.08
N SER A 27 -6.79 -10.55 12.90
CA SER A 27 -7.93 -11.45 12.65
C SER A 27 -7.65 -12.91 13.05
N GLY A 28 -6.54 -13.17 13.76
CA GLY A 28 -6.21 -14.50 14.27
C GLY A 28 -5.58 -15.46 13.23
N HIS A 29 -5.01 -14.92 12.16
CA HIS A 29 -4.34 -15.70 11.13
C HIS A 29 -2.82 -15.63 11.27
N THR A 30 -2.10 -16.60 10.68
CA THR A 30 -0.64 -16.65 10.69
C THR A 30 -0.07 -16.28 9.33
N LEU A 31 1.15 -15.75 9.32
CA LEU A 31 1.88 -15.43 8.11
C LEU A 31 2.90 -16.55 7.81
N GLY A 32 3.03 -16.87 6.52
CA GLY A 32 4.03 -17.79 6.01
C GLY A 32 4.88 -17.17 4.92
N SER A 33 5.89 -17.91 4.48
CA SER A 33 6.69 -17.53 3.32
C SER A 33 5.89 -17.72 2.03
N PHE A 34 6.15 -16.88 1.03
CA PHE A 34 5.51 -16.99 -0.29
C PHE A 34 5.86 -18.30 -1.02
N ASP A 35 6.91 -18.99 -0.58
CA ASP A 35 7.39 -20.25 -1.14
C ASP A 35 6.84 -21.48 -0.41
N GLU A 36 6.08 -21.27 0.67
CA GLU A 36 5.43 -22.33 1.44
C GLU A 36 3.99 -22.55 0.97
N ILE A 37 3.45 -23.74 1.26
CA ILE A 37 2.03 -24.03 1.07
C ILE A 37 1.24 -23.25 2.14
N CYS A 38 0.37 -22.32 1.66
CA CYS A 38 -0.49 -21.52 2.49
C CYS A 38 -1.96 -21.67 2.04
N ASP A 39 -2.90 -21.32 2.94
CA ASP A 39 -4.34 -21.31 2.63
C ASP A 39 -4.72 -20.18 1.69
N GLY A 40 -3.97 -19.06 1.75
CA GLY A 40 -4.18 -17.91 0.86
C GLY A 40 -2.91 -17.15 0.55
N TYR A 41 -2.89 -16.52 -0.61
CA TYR A 41 -1.79 -15.68 -1.08
C TYR A 41 -2.30 -14.31 -1.50
N ILE A 42 -1.66 -13.27 -0.99
CA ILE A 42 -1.91 -11.87 -1.37
C ILE A 42 -0.76 -11.39 -2.26
N ILE A 43 -1.07 -10.89 -3.45
CA ILE A 43 -0.09 -10.36 -4.39
C ILE A 43 -0.40 -8.88 -4.62
N ASN A 44 0.43 -8.01 -4.04
CA ASN A 44 0.35 -6.56 -4.23
C ASN A 44 1.21 -6.16 -5.44
N THR A 45 0.55 -5.74 -6.50
CA THR A 45 1.13 -5.62 -7.85
C THR A 45 1.61 -4.21 -8.17
N CYS A 46 2.53 -4.13 -9.14
CA CYS A 46 3.07 -2.88 -9.69
C CYS A 46 2.97 -2.89 -11.21
N THR A 47 2.78 -1.70 -11.83
CA THR A 47 2.66 -1.54 -13.28
C THR A 47 3.54 -0.43 -13.87
N VAL A 48 4.52 0.09 -13.10
CA VAL A 48 5.39 1.16 -13.62
C VAL A 48 6.35 0.70 -14.73
N THR A 49 6.45 -0.61 -14.95
CA THR A 49 7.22 -1.22 -16.06
C THR A 49 6.56 -2.50 -16.54
N ALA A 50 6.68 -2.82 -17.83
CA ALA A 50 6.24 -4.10 -18.40
C ALA A 50 6.87 -5.32 -17.71
N VAL A 51 8.08 -5.17 -17.17
CA VAL A 51 8.75 -6.20 -16.37
C VAL A 51 7.99 -6.46 -15.06
N SER A 52 7.47 -5.42 -14.42
CA SER A 52 6.66 -5.56 -13.21
C SER A 52 5.35 -6.29 -13.49
N ASP A 53 4.69 -6.01 -14.60
CA ASP A 53 3.47 -6.69 -15.01
C ASP A 53 3.73 -8.19 -15.24
N LYS A 54 4.82 -8.52 -15.94
CA LYS A 54 5.25 -9.91 -16.15
C LYS A 54 5.54 -10.62 -14.82
N LYS A 55 6.24 -9.96 -13.90
CA LYS A 55 6.51 -10.52 -12.56
C LYS A 55 5.23 -10.76 -11.77
N SER A 56 4.25 -9.83 -11.84
CA SER A 56 2.93 -9.97 -11.21
C SER A 56 2.21 -11.22 -11.74
N ARG A 57 2.10 -11.38 -13.06
CA ARG A 57 1.48 -12.56 -13.66
C ARG A 57 2.20 -13.87 -13.31
N ASN A 58 3.52 -13.85 -13.26
CA ASN A 58 4.30 -15.03 -12.89
C ASN A 58 4.09 -15.42 -11.42
N ALA A 59 4.00 -14.44 -10.50
CA ALA A 59 3.70 -14.70 -9.10
C ALA A 59 2.32 -15.38 -8.93
N ILE A 60 1.29 -14.89 -9.64
CA ILE A 60 -0.05 -15.48 -9.62
C ILE A 60 -0.01 -16.93 -10.12
N ARG A 61 0.61 -17.18 -11.27
CA ARG A 61 0.73 -18.54 -11.83
C ARG A 61 1.52 -19.47 -10.92
N ARG A 62 2.57 -18.95 -10.26
CA ARG A 62 3.40 -19.72 -9.34
C ARG A 62 2.58 -20.25 -8.16
N VAL A 63 1.80 -19.42 -7.49
CA VAL A 63 1.02 -19.85 -6.33
C VAL A 63 -0.12 -20.78 -6.71
N ARG A 64 -0.74 -20.61 -7.89
CA ARG A 64 -1.72 -21.56 -8.41
C ARG A 64 -1.10 -22.94 -8.68
N LYS A 65 0.15 -22.96 -9.15
CA LYS A 65 0.90 -24.21 -9.34
C LYS A 65 1.34 -24.84 -8.01
N LEU A 66 1.71 -24.00 -7.03
CA LEU A 66 2.18 -24.45 -5.70
C LEU A 66 1.03 -25.06 -4.88
N ASN A 67 -0.11 -24.38 -4.84
CA ASN A 67 -1.33 -24.84 -4.16
C ASN A 67 -2.57 -24.45 -4.98
N PRO A 68 -3.12 -25.34 -5.82
CA PRO A 68 -4.31 -25.06 -6.61
C PRO A 68 -5.55 -24.72 -5.78
N ASN A 69 -5.60 -25.19 -4.53
CA ASN A 69 -6.72 -24.98 -3.61
C ASN A 69 -6.60 -23.71 -2.76
N ALA A 70 -5.49 -22.99 -2.82
CA ALA A 70 -5.32 -21.75 -2.07
C ALA A 70 -6.22 -20.64 -2.63
N VAL A 71 -6.61 -19.72 -1.76
CA VAL A 71 -7.25 -18.48 -2.20
C VAL A 71 -6.17 -17.52 -2.69
N VAL A 72 -6.33 -16.99 -3.90
CA VAL A 72 -5.39 -16.03 -4.49
C VAL A 72 -6.08 -14.68 -4.63
N GLY A 73 -5.56 -13.69 -3.89
CA GLY A 73 -5.98 -12.31 -3.98
C GLY A 73 -4.93 -11.41 -4.62
N VAL A 74 -5.40 -10.53 -5.47
CA VAL A 74 -4.53 -9.61 -6.21
C VAL A 74 -5.03 -8.17 -6.02
N CYS A 75 -4.09 -7.28 -5.73
CA CYS A 75 -4.36 -5.85 -5.57
C CYS A 75 -3.19 -5.02 -6.15
N GLY A 76 -3.32 -3.69 -6.10
CA GLY A 76 -2.25 -2.77 -6.49
C GLY A 76 -2.38 -2.21 -7.89
N CYS A 77 -1.30 -1.54 -8.34
CA CYS A 77 -1.36 -0.72 -9.54
C CYS A 77 -1.67 -1.50 -10.83
N TYR A 78 -1.10 -2.72 -10.99
CA TYR A 78 -1.40 -3.53 -12.17
C TYR A 78 -2.84 -4.07 -12.15
N ALA A 79 -3.33 -4.47 -10.98
CA ALA A 79 -4.73 -4.86 -10.80
C ALA A 79 -5.70 -3.73 -11.15
N GLN A 80 -5.35 -2.49 -10.81
CA GLN A 80 -6.14 -1.30 -11.14
C GLN A 80 -6.09 -0.94 -12.62
N SER A 81 -4.90 -0.96 -13.23
CA SER A 81 -4.72 -0.46 -14.61
C SER A 81 -5.08 -1.49 -15.68
N SER A 82 -5.02 -2.77 -15.36
CA SER A 82 -5.24 -3.87 -16.32
C SER A 82 -6.01 -5.03 -15.65
N PRO A 83 -7.21 -4.78 -15.08
CA PRO A 83 -7.97 -5.79 -14.35
C PRO A 83 -8.35 -6.99 -15.23
N ASP A 84 -8.65 -6.78 -16.50
CA ASP A 84 -9.02 -7.84 -17.43
C ASP A 84 -7.88 -8.85 -17.68
N GLU A 85 -6.64 -8.39 -17.62
CA GLU A 85 -5.48 -9.29 -17.69
C GLU A 85 -5.37 -10.17 -16.44
N ILE A 86 -5.72 -9.62 -15.27
CA ILE A 86 -5.69 -10.37 -14.01
C ILE A 86 -6.87 -11.35 -13.93
N ARG A 87 -8.07 -10.96 -14.40
CA ARG A 87 -9.27 -11.84 -14.45
C ARG A 87 -9.01 -13.13 -15.21
N LYS A 88 -8.15 -13.10 -16.23
CA LYS A 88 -7.75 -14.29 -17.00
C LYS A 88 -6.87 -15.27 -16.22
N LEU A 89 -6.36 -14.92 -15.03
CA LEU A 89 -5.39 -15.69 -14.26
C LEU A 89 -6.00 -16.50 -13.11
N ASP A 90 -7.32 -16.71 -13.11
CA ASP A 90 -8.05 -17.44 -12.07
C ASP A 90 -7.72 -16.97 -10.66
N VAL A 91 -8.00 -15.70 -10.38
CA VAL A 91 -7.91 -15.12 -9.04
C VAL A 91 -9.26 -15.20 -8.31
N ASP A 92 -9.23 -15.27 -6.98
CA ASP A 92 -10.43 -15.38 -6.16
C ASP A 92 -10.88 -14.02 -5.64
N VAL A 93 -9.93 -13.13 -5.33
CA VAL A 93 -10.21 -11.79 -4.85
C VAL A 93 -9.40 -10.78 -5.65
N LEU A 94 -10.08 -9.83 -6.28
CA LEU A 94 -9.46 -8.78 -7.08
C LEU A 94 -9.94 -7.40 -6.62
N ILE A 95 -9.00 -6.53 -6.24
CA ILE A 95 -9.25 -5.11 -6.03
C ILE A 95 -8.18 -4.25 -6.72
N GLY A 96 -8.45 -2.96 -6.83
CA GLY A 96 -7.51 -1.99 -7.37
C GLY A 96 -6.46 -1.51 -6.35
N THR A 97 -6.30 -0.19 -6.28
CA THR A 97 -5.33 0.49 -5.41
C THR A 97 -5.93 1.05 -4.12
N ASP A 98 -7.20 0.80 -3.82
CA ASP A 98 -7.91 1.26 -2.63
C ASP A 98 -8.60 0.10 -1.91
N GLY A 99 -9.08 0.30 -0.66
CA GLY A 99 -9.87 -0.68 0.08
C GLY A 99 -9.08 -1.88 0.61
N ARG A 100 -7.89 -1.69 1.16
CA ARG A 100 -7.04 -2.78 1.69
C ARG A 100 -7.66 -3.53 2.85
N GLU A 101 -8.38 -2.84 3.72
CA GLU A 101 -9.10 -3.47 4.83
C GLU A 101 -10.23 -4.37 4.30
N ALA A 102 -11.03 -3.89 3.35
CA ALA A 102 -12.06 -4.70 2.70
C ALA A 102 -11.46 -5.90 1.96
N PHE A 103 -10.33 -5.71 1.29
CA PHE A 103 -9.61 -6.78 0.62
C PHE A 103 -9.22 -7.92 1.56
N VAL A 104 -8.66 -7.60 2.72
CA VAL A 104 -8.31 -8.63 3.73
C VAL A 104 -9.56 -9.36 4.21
N ARG A 105 -10.67 -8.66 4.48
CA ARG A 105 -11.96 -9.31 4.82
C ARG A 105 -12.43 -10.25 3.72
N HIS A 106 -12.35 -9.83 2.45
CA HIS A 106 -12.72 -10.68 1.31
C HIS A 106 -11.80 -11.90 1.17
N MET A 107 -10.49 -11.74 1.41
CA MET A 107 -9.55 -12.86 1.42
C MET A 107 -9.91 -13.91 2.46
N ILE A 108 -10.22 -13.48 3.68
CA ILE A 108 -10.64 -14.37 4.77
C ILE A 108 -11.98 -15.07 4.42
N GLY A 109 -12.95 -14.29 3.93
CA GLY A 109 -14.25 -14.82 3.49
C GLY A 109 -14.12 -15.82 2.35
N ALA A 110 -13.32 -15.51 1.33
CA ALA A 110 -13.08 -16.41 0.20
C ALA A 110 -12.42 -17.73 0.65
N ALA A 111 -11.52 -17.68 1.62
CA ALA A 111 -10.88 -18.87 2.18
C ALA A 111 -11.88 -19.78 2.92
N GLN A 112 -12.93 -19.22 3.50
CA GLN A 112 -13.98 -19.94 4.22
C GLN A 112 -15.10 -20.45 3.30
N THR A 113 -15.55 -19.61 2.36
CA THR A 113 -16.77 -19.84 1.57
C THR A 113 -16.53 -20.18 0.11
N ARG A 114 -15.31 -20.00 -0.40
CA ARG A 114 -14.96 -20.11 -1.83
C ARG A 114 -15.68 -19.10 -2.73
N GLN A 115 -16.31 -18.07 -2.14
CA GLN A 115 -16.88 -16.98 -2.90
C GLN A 115 -15.78 -16.14 -3.53
N LYS A 116 -15.93 -15.78 -4.81
CA LYS A 116 -15.04 -14.86 -5.53
C LYS A 116 -15.53 -13.42 -5.39
N TRP A 117 -14.58 -12.48 -5.34
CA TRP A 117 -14.83 -11.06 -5.19
C TRP A 117 -14.02 -10.29 -6.24
N ASP A 118 -14.71 -9.48 -7.03
CA ASP A 118 -14.11 -8.54 -7.99
C ASP A 118 -14.66 -7.15 -7.68
N CYS A 119 -13.84 -6.31 -7.07
CA CYS A 119 -14.20 -5.00 -6.55
C CYS A 119 -13.23 -3.93 -7.07
N VAL A 120 -12.79 -4.01 -8.31
CA VAL A 120 -11.99 -2.96 -8.93
C VAL A 120 -12.89 -1.77 -9.24
N ASP A 121 -12.61 -0.65 -8.61
CA ASP A 121 -13.31 0.62 -8.80
C ASP A 121 -12.61 1.53 -9.80
N ASP A 122 -13.27 2.65 -10.15
CA ASP A 122 -12.64 3.70 -10.96
C ASP A 122 -11.67 4.53 -10.11
N ALA A 123 -10.39 4.49 -10.45
CA ALA A 123 -9.38 5.30 -9.77
C ALA A 123 -9.56 6.83 -9.97
N GLY A 124 -10.28 7.24 -11.01
CA GLY A 124 -10.63 8.64 -11.28
C GLY A 124 -11.77 9.18 -10.41
N GLY A 125 -12.53 8.28 -9.76
CA GLY A 125 -13.63 8.63 -8.88
C GLY A 125 -13.18 9.26 -7.55
N PRO A 126 -14.13 9.76 -6.75
CA PRO A 126 -13.83 10.32 -5.43
C PRO A 126 -13.32 9.24 -4.48
N ARG A 127 -12.13 9.47 -3.91
CA ARG A 127 -11.49 8.60 -2.93
C ARG A 127 -11.03 9.40 -1.72
N THR A 128 -11.11 8.82 -0.55
CA THR A 128 -10.52 9.34 0.69
C THR A 128 -9.21 8.62 0.99
N PHE A 129 -8.37 9.23 1.83
CA PHE A 129 -7.16 8.56 2.27
C PHE A 129 -7.52 7.40 3.22
N GLU A 130 -7.11 6.19 2.86
CA GLU A 130 -7.31 5.00 3.70
C GLU A 130 -6.23 4.96 4.80
N ILE A 131 -6.65 5.09 6.06
CA ILE A 131 -5.76 5.01 7.22
C ILE A 131 -5.62 3.55 7.62
N LEU A 132 -4.48 2.97 7.26
CA LEU A 132 -4.15 1.57 7.56
C LEU A 132 -3.23 1.48 8.77
N PRO A 133 -3.20 0.33 9.48
CA PRO A 133 -2.26 0.13 10.58
C PRO A 133 -0.82 0.23 10.09
N ALA A 134 0.04 0.87 10.88
CA ALA A 134 1.47 0.99 10.64
C ALA A 134 2.26 0.28 11.76
N GLY A 135 3.45 -0.24 11.47
CA GLY A 135 4.27 -0.94 12.46
C GLY A 135 4.03 -2.46 12.51
N GLY A 136 4.02 -3.03 13.71
CA GLY A 136 3.70 -4.46 13.95
C GLY A 136 4.77 -5.47 13.51
N LEU A 137 5.93 -5.03 13.04
CA LEU A 137 7.05 -5.88 12.63
C LEU A 137 8.21 -5.74 13.63
N ALA A 138 8.09 -6.39 14.76
CA ALA A 138 9.01 -6.30 15.91
C ALA A 138 10.51 -6.51 15.60
N ALA A 139 10.84 -7.11 14.46
CA ALA A 139 12.23 -7.35 14.06
C ALA A 139 12.86 -6.19 13.24
N ARG A 140 12.14 -5.10 12.97
CA ARG A 140 12.64 -3.99 12.15
C ARG A 140 12.90 -2.76 12.99
N THR A 141 14.06 -2.14 12.80
CA THR A 141 14.42 -0.84 13.41
C THR A 141 13.75 0.35 12.74
N ARG A 142 13.22 0.14 11.52
CA ARG A 142 12.64 1.17 10.65
C ARG A 142 11.20 0.84 10.32
N ALA A 143 10.29 1.80 10.55
CA ALA A 143 8.90 1.73 10.13
C ALA A 143 8.64 2.53 8.83
N LEU A 144 7.65 2.10 8.06
CA LEU A 144 7.09 2.88 6.95
C LEU A 144 5.82 3.56 7.44
N LEU A 145 5.63 4.82 7.08
CA LEU A 145 4.41 5.59 7.33
C LEU A 145 3.96 6.25 6.02
N LYS A 146 2.91 5.72 5.42
CA LYS A 146 2.29 6.32 4.23
C LYS A 146 1.42 7.49 4.68
N VAL A 147 1.70 8.69 4.16
CA VAL A 147 0.96 9.91 4.52
C VAL A 147 0.25 10.55 3.32
N GLU A 148 0.59 10.10 2.11
CA GLU A 148 0.01 10.63 0.88
C GLU A 148 -0.15 9.49 -0.13
N ASP A 149 -1.17 9.59 -1.00
CA ASP A 149 -1.39 8.69 -2.13
C ASP A 149 -2.00 9.45 -3.31
N GLY A 150 -1.76 8.93 -4.53
CA GLY A 150 -2.22 9.55 -5.75
C GLY A 150 -1.29 10.64 -6.27
N CYS A 151 -1.62 11.21 -7.43
CA CYS A 151 -0.83 12.29 -8.04
C CYS A 151 -1.69 13.09 -9.03
N ASN A 152 -1.52 14.41 -9.02
CA ASN A 152 -2.22 15.33 -9.92
C ASN A 152 -1.35 15.87 -11.06
N ASN A 153 -0.10 15.41 -11.21
CA ASN A 153 0.84 15.98 -12.17
C ASN A 153 0.57 15.53 -13.62
N PHE A 154 -0.05 14.37 -13.84
CA PHE A 154 -0.37 13.84 -15.17
C PHE A 154 0.77 13.95 -16.18
N CYS A 155 2.02 13.66 -15.75
CA CYS A 155 3.16 13.61 -16.66
C CYS A 155 2.89 12.64 -17.82
N THR A 156 3.29 13.00 -19.02
CA THR A 156 2.91 12.32 -20.27
C THR A 156 3.25 10.83 -20.33
N TYR A 157 4.25 10.40 -19.58
CA TYR A 157 4.74 9.01 -19.50
C TYR A 157 4.25 8.25 -18.25
N CYS A 158 3.47 8.89 -17.36
CA CYS A 158 3.21 8.37 -16.04
C CYS A 158 1.80 7.76 -15.91
N ILE A 159 1.74 6.47 -15.56
CA ILE A 159 0.48 5.76 -15.33
C ILE A 159 -0.13 6.05 -13.94
N ILE A 160 0.61 6.63 -13.02
CA ILE A 160 0.23 6.75 -11.61
C ILE A 160 -1.10 7.47 -11.38
N PRO A 161 -1.40 8.63 -12.01
CA PRO A 161 -2.69 9.30 -11.83
C PRO A 161 -3.89 8.42 -12.22
N TYR A 162 -3.70 7.52 -13.17
CA TYR A 162 -4.72 6.59 -13.64
C TYR A 162 -4.83 5.33 -12.78
N ALA A 163 -3.71 4.90 -12.19
CA ALA A 163 -3.70 3.73 -11.33
C ALA A 163 -4.06 4.05 -9.87
N ARG A 164 -3.66 5.22 -9.35
CA ARG A 164 -3.87 5.58 -7.94
C ARG A 164 -4.85 6.74 -7.72
N GLY A 165 -5.25 7.42 -8.79
CA GLY A 165 -6.16 8.53 -8.71
C GLY A 165 -5.51 9.83 -8.25
N ARG A 166 -6.36 10.77 -7.80
CA ARG A 166 -5.96 12.11 -7.35
C ARG A 166 -5.25 12.07 -6.00
N VAL A 167 -4.47 13.13 -5.74
CA VAL A 167 -3.81 13.34 -4.44
C VAL A 167 -4.84 13.27 -3.32
N ARG A 168 -4.52 12.49 -2.31
CA ARG A 168 -5.22 12.40 -1.04
C ARG A 168 -4.21 12.17 0.08
N SER A 169 -4.40 12.89 1.17
CA SER A 169 -3.42 12.98 2.26
C SER A 169 -4.00 12.47 3.56
N MET A 170 -3.15 11.83 4.36
CA MET A 170 -3.48 11.47 5.73
C MET A 170 -3.63 12.75 6.55
N PRO A 171 -4.72 12.92 7.32
CA PRO A 171 -4.88 14.06 8.23
C PRO A 171 -3.70 14.17 9.19
N LEU A 172 -3.24 15.40 9.47
CA LEU A 172 -2.06 15.66 10.30
C LEU A 172 -2.14 14.97 11.67
N ASN A 173 -3.29 15.04 12.33
CA ASN A 173 -3.44 14.40 13.64
C ASN A 173 -3.32 12.87 13.56
N ALA A 174 -3.88 12.24 12.54
CA ALA A 174 -3.77 10.80 12.33
C ALA A 174 -2.31 10.38 12.07
N ALA A 175 -1.58 11.14 11.26
CA ALA A 175 -0.16 10.88 11.00
C ALA A 175 0.69 11.02 12.28
N VAL A 176 0.39 12.04 13.10
CA VAL A 176 1.06 12.25 14.39
C VAL A 176 0.78 11.11 15.36
N GLU A 177 -0.46 10.66 15.48
CA GLU A 177 -0.81 9.54 16.37
C GLU A 177 -0.17 8.22 15.90
N GLN A 178 -0.14 7.93 14.60
CA GLN A 178 0.58 6.77 14.10
C GLN A 178 2.09 6.87 14.36
N ALA A 179 2.70 8.07 14.20
CA ALA A 179 4.11 8.25 14.52
C ALA A 179 4.41 8.01 16.02
N LYS A 180 3.52 8.45 16.94
CA LYS A 180 3.62 8.17 18.37
C LYS A 180 3.53 6.67 18.66
N ALA A 181 2.56 5.98 18.04
CA ALA A 181 2.40 4.54 18.20
C ALA A 181 3.66 3.78 17.75
N LEU A 182 4.22 4.14 16.59
CA LEU A 182 5.47 3.55 16.09
C LEU A 182 6.66 3.81 17.03
N ALA A 183 6.77 5.02 17.59
CA ALA A 183 7.80 5.33 18.58
C ALA A 183 7.63 4.48 19.86
N ALA A 184 6.40 4.31 20.34
CA ALA A 184 6.09 3.47 21.51
C ALA A 184 6.38 1.98 21.26
N GLU A 185 6.25 1.47 20.04
CA GLU A 185 6.66 0.13 19.61
C GLU A 185 8.19 -0.04 19.54
N GLY A 186 8.98 1.03 19.75
CA GLY A 186 10.43 0.98 19.78
C GLY A 186 11.12 1.18 18.43
N TYR A 187 10.41 1.59 17.39
CA TYR A 187 11.04 1.96 16.12
C TYR A 187 11.93 3.20 16.29
N ARG A 188 13.15 3.13 15.75
CA ARG A 188 14.15 4.21 15.85
C ARG A 188 14.17 5.14 14.64
N GLU A 189 13.52 4.73 13.55
CA GLU A 189 13.43 5.50 12.32
C GLU A 189 12.05 5.31 11.71
N ILE A 190 11.42 6.41 11.29
CA ILE A 190 10.21 6.40 10.47
C ILE A 190 10.55 6.95 9.09
N VAL A 191 10.23 6.17 8.06
CA VAL A 191 10.29 6.61 6.67
C VAL A 191 8.91 7.08 6.27
N ILE A 192 8.72 8.39 6.23
CA ILE A 192 7.50 9.00 5.71
C ILE A 192 7.50 8.86 4.18
N ASN A 193 6.44 8.30 3.63
CA ASN A 193 6.34 8.04 2.20
C ASN A 193 4.97 8.37 1.63
N GLY A 194 4.95 8.56 0.32
CA GLY A 194 3.79 8.82 -0.51
C GLY A 194 4.14 8.58 -1.97
N ILE A 195 3.19 8.80 -2.84
CA ILE A 195 3.40 8.74 -4.30
C ILE A 195 4.06 10.02 -4.80
N GLU A 196 3.52 11.16 -4.41
CA GLU A 196 4.06 12.50 -4.64
C GLU A 196 3.99 13.28 -3.32
N ILE A 197 4.90 12.96 -2.42
CA ILE A 197 4.84 13.38 -1.02
C ILE A 197 4.85 14.91 -0.84
N SER A 198 5.44 15.65 -1.78
CA SER A 198 5.44 17.12 -1.75
C SER A 198 4.03 17.72 -1.89
N SER A 199 3.10 16.95 -2.45
CA SER A 199 1.69 17.34 -2.61
C SER A 199 0.83 17.10 -1.36
N TRP A 200 1.43 16.60 -0.26
CA TRP A 200 0.67 16.36 0.96
C TRP A 200 -0.05 17.62 1.45
N GLY A 201 -1.36 17.50 1.63
CA GLY A 201 -2.25 18.56 2.12
C GLY A 201 -2.71 19.58 1.07
N TRP A 202 -2.29 19.46 -0.18
CA TRP A 202 -2.67 20.42 -1.24
C TRP A 202 -4.16 20.41 -1.55
N GLU A 203 -4.79 19.24 -1.50
CA GLU A 203 -6.22 19.07 -1.79
C GLU A 203 -7.13 19.79 -0.77
N TRP A 204 -6.64 20.06 0.43
CA TRP A 204 -7.43 20.75 1.46
C TRP A 204 -7.53 22.27 1.28
N LYS A 205 -6.68 22.87 0.44
CA LYS A 205 -6.66 24.32 0.12
C LYS A 205 -6.61 25.23 1.36
N ASN A 206 -6.14 24.74 2.50
CA ASN A 206 -6.08 25.45 3.79
C ASN A 206 -4.66 25.87 4.18
N GLY A 207 -3.71 25.80 3.24
CA GLY A 207 -2.31 26.13 3.48
C GLY A 207 -1.49 25.03 4.16
N SER A 208 -2.06 23.84 4.38
CA SER A 208 -1.29 22.68 4.89
C SER A 208 -0.19 22.29 3.91
N ARG A 209 0.98 21.94 4.45
CA ARG A 209 2.16 21.55 3.70
C ARG A 209 2.94 20.48 4.45
N LEU A 210 3.66 19.65 3.72
CA LEU A 210 4.52 18.57 4.25
C LEU A 210 5.43 19.05 5.38
N ARG A 211 5.95 20.26 5.31
CA ARG A 211 6.77 20.86 6.38
C ARG A 211 6.09 20.82 7.77
N GLN A 212 4.78 21.06 7.84
CA GLN A 212 4.04 21.02 9.12
C GLN A 212 4.02 19.61 9.70
N LEU A 213 3.82 18.60 8.84
CA LEU A 213 3.88 17.19 9.23
C LEU A 213 5.27 16.81 9.74
N LEU A 214 6.33 17.16 9.01
CA LEU A 214 7.72 16.87 9.37
C LEU A 214 8.11 17.55 10.68
N THR A 215 7.74 18.83 10.87
CA THR A 215 8.04 19.57 12.10
C THR A 215 7.34 18.98 13.32
N ARG A 216 6.11 18.51 13.19
CA ARG A 216 5.40 17.86 14.30
C ARG A 216 5.93 16.44 14.55
N GLY A 217 6.20 15.68 13.49
CA GLY A 217 6.75 14.33 13.58
C GLY A 217 8.13 14.30 14.25
N SER A 218 9.03 15.24 13.90
CA SER A 218 10.37 15.30 14.49
C SER A 218 10.38 15.61 15.98
N LYS A 219 9.39 16.32 16.52
CA LYS A 219 9.25 16.61 17.95
C LYS A 219 8.84 15.37 18.77
N ILE A 220 8.22 14.39 18.13
CA ILE A 220 7.72 13.18 18.79
C ILE A 220 8.81 12.11 18.78
N PHE A 221 9.61 12.09 17.73
CA PHE A 221 10.58 11.04 17.47
C PHE A 221 12.00 11.54 17.77
N GLN A 222 12.64 11.00 18.79
CA GLN A 222 14.05 11.30 19.11
C GLN A 222 15.04 10.64 18.12
N GLY A 223 14.54 9.83 17.17
CA GLY A 223 15.31 9.21 16.11
C GLY A 223 15.29 10.02 14.79
N ALA A 224 15.90 9.48 13.75
CA ALA A 224 15.92 10.11 12.44
C ALA A 224 14.59 9.93 11.71
N VAL A 225 13.89 11.02 11.41
CA VAL A 225 12.79 11.02 10.45
C VAL A 225 13.39 11.18 9.06
N ARG A 226 13.18 10.19 8.19
CA ARG A 226 13.57 10.28 6.78
C ARG A 226 12.33 10.32 5.91
N HIS A 227 12.37 11.10 4.85
CA HIS A 227 11.40 11.07 3.77
C HIS A 227 12.05 10.46 2.52
N ASP A 228 11.30 9.72 1.74
CA ASP A 228 11.78 9.07 0.52
C ASP A 228 11.38 9.90 -0.69
N ASP A 229 12.31 10.76 -1.11
CA ASP A 229 12.13 11.73 -2.20
C ASP A 229 12.56 11.19 -3.56
N ARG A 230 12.55 9.90 -3.81
CA ARG A 230 13.00 9.39 -5.11
C ARG A 230 12.27 10.02 -6.30
N ASN A 231 11.13 10.68 -6.06
CA ASN A 231 10.36 11.40 -7.07
C ASN A 231 10.17 12.91 -6.75
N ALA A 232 10.59 13.40 -5.59
CA ALA A 232 10.50 14.81 -5.26
C ALA A 232 11.58 15.56 -6.05
N ARG A 233 11.22 16.09 -7.21
CA ARG A 233 11.94 17.23 -7.77
C ARG A 233 11.68 18.39 -6.82
N LEU A 234 12.65 18.72 -5.99
CA LEU A 234 12.67 19.96 -5.22
C LEU A 234 12.42 21.12 -6.20
N GLN A 235 11.21 21.65 -6.20
CA GLN A 235 10.96 22.93 -6.85
C GLN A 235 11.72 24.00 -6.01
N PRO A 236 12.41 24.96 -6.64
CA PRO A 236 13.25 25.95 -5.93
C PRO A 236 12.49 26.92 -5.01
N GLN A 237 11.21 26.70 -4.76
CA GLN A 237 10.33 27.59 -3.95
C GLN A 237 10.24 27.21 -2.47
N LEU A 238 11.10 26.34 -1.95
CA LEU A 238 11.13 25.99 -0.52
C LEU A 238 12.22 26.73 0.28
N ALA A 239 12.86 27.73 -0.33
CA ALA A 239 13.73 28.66 0.33
C ALA A 239 13.03 30.01 0.45
N ASP A 240 12.16 30.17 1.49
CA ASP A 240 11.81 31.42 2.17
C ASP A 240 11.02 31.08 3.46
#